data_27796da30ccadf9473632417595aaac0
#
_entry.id   27796da30ccadf9473632417595aaac0
#
_cell.length_a   1.000
_cell.length_b   1.000
_cell.length_c   1.000
_cell.angle_alpha   90.00
_cell.angle_beta   90.00
_cell.angle_gamma   90.00
#
_symmetry.space_group_name_H-M   'P 1'
#
loop_
_entity.id
_entity.type
_entity.pdbx_description
1 polymer ?
#
loop_
_entity_poly.entity_id
_entity_poly.type
_entity_poly.pdbx_seq_one_letter_code
_entity_poly.pdbx_strand_id
1 'polypeptide(L)' 'MTEWYFVWVDGLRGPVPQKWSSDGLWGQIGRQDVIIRFALDDAEADLPLDELARRHPIPDGR' A
#
# COMPACT_ATOMS: atom_id res chain seq x y z
N MET A 1 -16.75 6.17 -7.42
CA MET A 1 -15.42 6.78 -7.32
C MET A 1 -14.43 5.76 -6.81
N THR A 2 -13.31 5.60 -7.50
CA THR A 2 -12.29 4.64 -7.10
C THR A 2 -11.38 5.27 -6.06
N GLU A 3 -11.21 4.56 -4.96
CA GLU A 3 -10.24 4.97 -3.95
C GLU A 3 -8.94 4.26 -4.19
N TRP A 4 -7.85 4.92 -3.81
CA TRP A 4 -6.52 4.36 -3.96
C TRP A 4 -5.91 4.11 -2.59
N TYR A 5 -5.12 3.04 -2.50
CA TYR A 5 -4.45 2.67 -1.28
C TYR A 5 -2.97 2.43 -1.56
N PHE A 6 -2.15 2.83 -0.63
CA PHE A 6 -0.75 2.41 -0.58
C PHE A 6 -0.65 1.32 0.48
N VAL A 7 -0.08 0.18 0.09
CA VAL A 7 -0.01 -0.98 0.97
C VAL A 7 1.41 -1.49 1.05
N TRP A 8 1.75 -2.00 2.22
CA TRP A 8 2.95 -2.80 2.40
C TRP A 8 2.53 -4.26 2.41
N VAL A 9 3.15 -5.04 1.54
CA VAL A 9 2.80 -6.44 1.35
C VAL A 9 3.99 -7.29 1.75
N ASP A 10 3.73 -8.39 2.42
CA ASP A 10 4.79 -9.31 2.84
C ASP A 10 5.36 -10.02 1.61
N GLY A 11 6.67 -9.92 1.44
CA GLY A 11 7.35 -10.55 0.33
C GLY A 11 8.48 -11.44 0.82
N LEU A 12 9.05 -12.18 -0.12
CA LEU A 12 10.10 -13.15 0.22
C LEU A 12 11.35 -12.49 0.81
N ARG A 13 11.63 -11.26 0.37
CA ARG A 13 12.80 -10.54 0.84
C ARG A 13 12.45 -9.41 1.79
N GLY A 14 11.23 -9.41 2.28
CA GLY A 14 10.76 -8.38 3.18
C GLY A 14 9.58 -7.63 2.60
N PRO A 15 9.15 -6.58 3.29
CA PRO A 15 7.97 -5.83 2.86
C PRO A 15 8.20 -5.15 1.52
N VAL A 16 7.17 -5.16 0.69
CA VAL A 16 7.19 -4.56 -0.65
C VAL A 16 6.09 -3.53 -0.72
N PRO A 17 6.39 -2.31 -1.18
CA PRO A 17 5.36 -1.29 -1.34
C PRO A 17 4.58 -1.50 -2.63
N GLN A 18 3.28 -1.30 -2.57
CA GLN A 18 2.42 -1.39 -3.74
C GLN A 18 1.31 -0.37 -3.65
N LYS A 19 0.72 -0.02 -4.79
CA LYS A 19 -0.38 0.90 -4.87
C LYS A 19 -1.51 0.22 -5.61
N TRP A 20 -2.69 0.19 -5.01
CA TRP A 20 -3.83 -0.53 -5.56
C TRP A 20 -5.09 0.31 -5.44
N SER A 21 -5.95 0.17 -6.44
CA SER A 21 -7.29 0.74 -6.35
C SER A 21 -8.14 -0.14 -5.44
N SER A 22 -9.20 0.43 -4.93
CA SER A 22 -10.11 -0.32 -4.05
C SER A 22 -10.70 -1.53 -4.76
N ASP A 23 -10.88 -1.43 -6.08
CA ASP A 23 -11.47 -2.52 -6.85
C ASP A 23 -10.51 -3.67 -7.04
N GLY A 24 -9.20 -3.39 -7.12
CA GLY A 24 -8.21 -4.43 -7.39
C GLY A 24 -7.55 -4.99 -6.16
N LEU A 25 -7.62 -4.28 -5.04
CA LEU A 25 -6.83 -4.64 -3.87
C LEU A 25 -7.10 -6.07 -3.41
N TRP A 26 -8.36 -6.38 -3.19
CA TRP A 26 -8.72 -7.67 -2.63
C TRP A 26 -8.84 -8.77 -3.68
N GLY A 27 -8.80 -8.39 -4.94
CA GLY A 27 -8.83 -9.37 -6.02
C GLY A 27 -7.46 -9.86 -6.43
N GLN A 28 -6.42 -9.07 -6.17
CA GLN A 28 -5.06 -9.38 -6.61
C GLN A 28 -4.15 -9.79 -5.45
N ILE A 29 -4.39 -9.27 -4.27
CA ILE A 29 -3.54 -9.52 -3.11
C ILE A 29 -4.35 -10.23 -2.06
N GLY A 30 -3.82 -11.34 -1.54
CA GLY A 30 -4.45 -12.01 -0.42
C GLY A 30 -4.39 -11.12 0.81
N ARG A 31 -5.47 -11.09 1.58
CA ARG A 31 -5.54 -10.22 2.75
C ARG A 31 -4.47 -10.55 3.78
N GLN A 32 -4.09 -11.80 3.88
CA GLN A 32 -3.09 -12.23 4.84
C GLN A 32 -1.70 -11.72 4.48
N ASP A 33 -1.50 -11.28 3.25
CA ASP A 33 -0.20 -10.79 2.82
C ASP A 33 -0.04 -9.29 3.06
N VAL A 34 -1.12 -8.59 3.38
CA VAL A 34 -1.07 -7.15 3.59
C VAL A 34 -0.65 -6.87 5.03
N ILE A 35 0.50 -6.20 5.18
CA ILE A 35 0.98 -5.83 6.51
C ILE A 35 0.20 -4.63 7.02
N ILE A 36 0.07 -3.60 6.19
CA ILE A 36 -0.69 -2.41 6.54
C ILE A 36 -1.07 -1.69 5.25
N ARG A 37 -2.19 -0.99 5.30
CA ARG A 37 -2.64 -0.18 4.16
C ARG A 37 -2.95 1.22 4.63
N PHE A 38 -2.76 2.17 3.72
CA PHE A 38 -3.07 3.57 3.96
C PHE A 38 -3.98 4.06 2.85
N ALA A 39 -5.07 4.72 3.22
CA ALA A 39 -5.94 5.36 2.25
C ALA A 39 -5.25 6.61 1.72
N LEU A 40 -5.27 6.79 0.41
CA LEU A 40 -4.63 7.92 -0.23
C LEU A 40 -5.68 8.93 -0.66
N ASP A 41 -5.36 10.21 -0.49
CA ASP A 41 -6.21 11.26 -1.04
C ASP A 41 -5.81 11.54 -2.49
N ASP A 42 -6.52 12.48 -3.12
CA ASP A 42 -6.29 12.77 -4.53
C ASP A 42 -4.87 13.25 -4.80
N ALA A 43 -4.31 14.00 -3.87
CA ALA A 43 -2.95 14.52 -4.05
C ALA A 43 -1.92 13.39 -3.93
N GLU A 44 -2.13 12.46 -3.02
CA GLU A 44 -1.19 11.38 -2.80
C GLU A 44 -1.31 10.28 -3.86
N ALA A 45 -2.48 10.13 -4.45
CA ALA A 45 -2.70 9.04 -5.40
C ALA A 45 -1.79 9.13 -6.63
N ASP A 46 -1.31 10.33 -6.95
CA ASP A 46 -0.44 10.55 -8.11
C ASP A 46 1.04 10.43 -7.78
N LEU A 47 1.39 10.22 -6.53
CA LEU A 47 2.79 10.16 -6.14
C LEU A 47 3.41 8.81 -6.51
N PRO A 48 4.72 8.79 -6.81
CA PRO A 48 5.40 7.52 -7.06
C PRO A 48 5.54 6.70 -5.78
N LEU A 49 5.77 5.40 -5.95
CA LEU A 49 5.82 4.49 -4.81
C LEU A 49 6.92 4.84 -3.82
N ASP A 50 8.07 5.27 -4.29
CA ASP A 50 9.16 5.62 -3.37
C ASP A 50 8.81 6.82 -2.50
N GLU A 51 8.07 7.78 -3.05
CA GLU A 51 7.62 8.91 -2.27
C GLU A 51 6.57 8.48 -1.24
N LEU A 52 5.65 7.62 -1.65
CA LEU A 52 4.62 7.11 -0.74
C LEU A 52 5.25 6.29 0.38
N ALA A 53 6.27 5.52 0.05
CA ALA A 53 6.96 4.73 1.07
C ALA A 53 7.63 5.61 2.12
N ARG A 54 8.11 6.78 1.70
CA ARG A 54 8.71 7.73 2.63
C ARG A 54 7.68 8.37 3.53
N ARG A 55 6.51 8.67 2.97
CA ARG A 55 5.44 9.32 3.73
C ARG A 55 4.72 8.36 4.66
N HIS A 56 4.66 7.10 4.27
CA HIS A 56 3.92 6.08 5.01
C HIS A 56 4.81 4.88 5.27
N PRO A 57 5.85 5.03 6.09
CA PRO A 57 6.73 3.90 6.39
C PRO A 57 5.98 2.84 7.20
N ILE A 58 6.52 1.63 7.18
CA ILE A 58 5.95 0.56 7.99
C ILE A 58 6.07 0.96 9.46
N PRO A 59 4.97 0.93 10.21
CA PRO A 59 5.07 1.21 11.63
C PRO A 59 5.99 0.19 12.29
N ASP A 60 6.89 0.70 13.10
CA ASP A 60 7.78 -0.17 13.84
C ASP A 60 7.06 -0.62 15.09
N GLY A 61 6.29 -1.70 14.93
CA GLY A 61 5.46 -2.20 16.01
C GLY A 61 6.13 -3.20 16.90
N ARG A 62 7.39 -3.40 16.70
CA ARG A 62 8.11 -4.40 17.48
C ARG A 62 8.76 -3.85 18.70
#